data_918145c50640e5ba2d4382089617a469
#
_entry.id   918145c50640e5ba2d4382089617a469
#
_cell.length_a   1.000
_cell.length_b   1.000
_cell.length_c   1.000
_cell.angle_alpha   90.00
_cell.angle_beta   90.00
_cell.angle_gamma   90.00
#
_symmetry.space_group_name_H-M   'P 1'
#
loop_
_entity.id
_entity.type
_entity.pdbx_description
1 polymer ?
#
loop_
_entity_poly.entity_id
_entity_poly.type
_entity_poly.pdbx_seq_one_letter_code
_entity_poly.pdbx_strand_id
1 'polypeptide(L)'
;MNTVTYVVSLLTFYLKGEIRSEQNFVVFQEPNTILGLIPLGKHTDRIPVQQIASVSTNFRLKLGKLVCGILAFLFGFGLFGQPGGFLPGLIILILAVNWILDAFEIDLTLITTSGAVKRIDFFIFDKEKAVLAEQQIHAMISNRMSDTNVREQTDRVGDAINRKGL
;
A
#
# COMPACT_ATOMS: atom_id res chain seq x y z
N MET A 1 -19.22 -0.94 1.72
CA MET A 1 -17.97 -0.99 0.95
C MET A 1 -17.05 0.09 1.51
N ASN A 2 -15.94 -0.31 2.08
CA ASN A 2 -14.96 0.65 2.60
C ASN A 2 -13.86 0.80 1.54
N THR A 3 -13.61 2.03 1.10
CA THR A 3 -12.56 2.34 0.12
C THR A 3 -11.54 3.24 0.77
N VAL A 4 -10.27 2.84 0.71
CA VAL A 4 -9.14 3.64 1.15
C VAL A 4 -8.40 4.13 -0.09
N THR A 5 -8.35 5.45 -0.28
CA THR A 5 -7.62 6.08 -1.39
C THR A 5 -6.32 6.66 -0.86
N TYR A 6 -5.20 6.35 -1.50
CA TYR A 6 -3.86 6.78 -1.08
C TYR A 6 -3.07 7.37 -2.24
N VAL A 7 -2.01 8.10 -1.89
CA VAL A 7 -1.05 8.70 -2.81
C VAL A 7 0.28 7.95 -2.69
N VAL A 8 0.93 7.69 -3.83
CA VAL A 8 2.22 6.97 -3.86
C VAL A 8 3.41 7.90 -3.70
N SER A 9 3.33 9.10 -4.29
CA SER A 9 4.43 10.09 -4.26
C SER A 9 3.89 11.52 -4.30
N LEU A 10 4.64 12.45 -3.71
CA LEU A 10 4.30 13.88 -3.72
C LEU A 10 4.24 14.46 -5.14
N LEU A 11 5.18 14.09 -6.00
CA LEU A 11 5.24 14.58 -7.37
C LEU A 11 4.05 14.11 -8.22
N THR A 12 3.48 12.96 -7.85
CA THR A 12 2.36 12.33 -8.54
C THR A 12 1.10 12.29 -7.68
N PHE A 13 0.85 13.35 -6.90
CA PHE A 13 -0.31 13.47 -6.00
C PHE A 13 -1.66 13.28 -6.72
N TYR A 14 -1.70 13.48 -8.02
CA TYR A 14 -2.87 13.25 -8.89
C TYR A 14 -3.09 11.76 -9.21
N LEU A 15 -2.07 10.91 -9.01
CA LEU A 15 -2.14 9.47 -9.21
C LEU A 15 -2.52 8.80 -7.88
N LYS A 16 -3.76 8.37 -7.79
CA LYS A 16 -4.30 7.76 -6.57
C LYS A 16 -4.45 6.27 -6.76
N GLY A 17 -3.93 5.51 -5.79
CA GLY A 17 -4.26 4.11 -5.61
C GLY A 17 -5.52 3.97 -4.75
N GLU A 18 -6.22 2.85 -4.89
CA GLU A 18 -7.42 2.55 -4.13
C GLU A 18 -7.37 1.11 -3.62
N ILE A 19 -7.70 0.94 -2.34
CA ILE A 19 -7.92 -0.38 -1.72
C ILE A 19 -9.38 -0.46 -1.36
N ARG A 20 -10.09 -1.45 -1.92
CA ARG A 20 -11.51 -1.67 -1.67
C ARG A 20 -11.70 -3.01 -0.98
N SER A 21 -12.51 -3.00 0.07
CA SER A 21 -12.97 -4.19 0.75
C SER A 21 -14.31 -4.60 0.17
N GLU A 22 -14.34 -5.69 -0.62
CA GLU A 22 -15.55 -6.30 -1.18
C GLU A 22 -15.77 -7.63 -0.45
N GLN A 23 -16.98 -7.91 0.00
CA GLN A 23 -17.40 -9.09 0.79
C GLN A 23 -16.34 -10.17 1.11
N ASN A 24 -15.76 -10.80 0.08
CA ASN A 24 -14.79 -11.90 0.20
C ASN A 24 -13.46 -11.60 -0.50
N PHE A 25 -13.29 -10.38 -1.05
CA PHE A 25 -12.10 -9.97 -1.81
C PHE A 25 -11.56 -8.66 -1.29
N VAL A 26 -10.25 -8.55 -1.30
CA VAL A 26 -9.56 -7.26 -1.23
C VAL A 26 -9.14 -6.88 -2.64
N VAL A 27 -9.60 -5.74 -3.12
CA VAL A 27 -9.34 -5.24 -4.47
C VAL A 27 -8.35 -4.10 -4.38
N PHE A 28 -7.23 -4.24 -5.05
CA PHE A 28 -6.18 -3.23 -5.16
C PHE A 28 -6.23 -2.62 -6.54
N GLN A 29 -6.36 -1.31 -6.62
CA GLN A 29 -6.24 -0.55 -7.86
C GLN A 29 -5.02 0.35 -7.77
N GLU A 30 -4.00 0.03 -8.53
CA GLU A 30 -2.77 0.79 -8.61
C GLU A 30 -2.71 1.56 -9.92
N PRO A 31 -2.30 2.85 -9.91
CA PRO A 31 -2.09 3.58 -11.16
C PRO A 31 -0.88 2.98 -11.90
N ASN A 32 -1.09 2.59 -13.15
CA ASN A 32 0.00 2.20 -14.03
C ASN A 32 0.56 3.44 -14.73
N THR A 33 1.88 3.62 -14.69
CA THR A 33 2.51 4.86 -15.16
C THR A 33 3.77 4.58 -15.98
N ILE A 34 4.02 5.43 -16.99
CA ILE A 34 5.33 5.51 -17.64
C ILE A 34 6.20 6.51 -16.86
N LEU A 35 7.43 6.10 -16.50
CA LEU A 35 8.40 6.90 -15.75
C LEU A 35 7.86 7.49 -14.43
N GLY A 36 6.79 6.88 -13.89
CA GLY A 36 6.15 7.37 -12.66
C GLY A 36 5.34 8.66 -12.83
N LEU A 37 5.21 9.22 -14.04
CA LEU A 37 4.60 10.53 -14.28
C LEU A 37 3.35 10.46 -15.17
N ILE A 38 3.37 9.65 -16.24
CA ILE A 38 2.29 9.63 -17.23
C ILE A 38 1.36 8.45 -16.93
N PRO A 39 0.08 8.67 -16.60
CA PRO A 39 -0.87 7.59 -16.33
C PRO A 39 -1.19 6.81 -17.61
N LEU A 40 -1.00 5.48 -17.59
CA LEU A 40 -1.38 4.56 -18.66
C LEU A 40 -2.70 3.86 -18.41
N GLY A 41 -3.22 3.96 -17.19
CA GLY A 41 -4.41 3.24 -16.76
C GLY A 41 -4.31 2.79 -15.31
N LYS A 42 -5.17 1.86 -14.92
CA LYS A 42 -5.15 1.26 -13.57
C LYS A 42 -4.93 -0.25 -13.69
N HIS A 43 -4.00 -0.75 -12.90
CA HIS A 43 -3.85 -2.19 -12.67
C HIS A 43 -4.77 -2.58 -11.51
N THR A 44 -5.56 -3.64 -11.70
CA THR A 44 -6.50 -4.11 -10.68
C THR A 44 -6.18 -5.54 -10.31
N ASP A 45 -5.81 -5.75 -9.05
CA ASP A 45 -5.61 -7.06 -8.45
C ASP A 45 -6.75 -7.36 -7.49
N ARG A 46 -7.29 -8.58 -7.55
CA ARG A 46 -8.32 -9.09 -6.63
C ARG A 46 -7.77 -10.29 -5.87
N ILE A 47 -7.65 -10.16 -4.57
CA ILE A 47 -7.14 -11.22 -3.70
C ILE A 47 -8.28 -11.71 -2.82
N PRO A 48 -8.66 -13.01 -2.91
CA PRO A 48 -9.64 -13.58 -2.00
C PRO A 48 -9.15 -13.52 -0.55
N VAL A 49 -10.00 -13.09 0.39
CA VAL A 49 -9.62 -13.01 1.81
C VAL A 49 -9.12 -14.36 2.36
N GLN A 50 -9.62 -15.47 1.78
CA GLN A 50 -9.17 -16.83 2.14
C GLN A 50 -7.70 -17.09 1.85
N GLN A 51 -7.15 -16.40 0.88
CA GLN A 51 -5.76 -16.57 0.46
C GLN A 51 -4.81 -15.62 1.19
N ILE A 52 -5.33 -14.73 2.05
CA ILE A 52 -4.50 -13.82 2.82
C ILE A 52 -4.10 -14.51 4.12
N ALA A 53 -2.80 -14.78 4.27
CA ALA A 53 -2.23 -15.39 5.46
C ALA A 53 -1.91 -14.34 6.53
N SER A 54 -1.37 -13.19 6.11
CA SER A 54 -1.08 -12.07 7.00
C SER A 54 -1.09 -10.74 6.25
N VAL A 55 -1.34 -9.67 7.01
CA VAL A 55 -1.19 -8.29 6.56
C VAL A 55 -0.42 -7.52 7.62
N SER A 56 0.48 -6.66 7.21
CA SER A 56 1.28 -5.84 8.13
C SER A 56 1.65 -4.51 7.48
N THR A 57 1.67 -3.46 8.29
CA THR A 57 2.15 -2.13 7.89
C THR A 57 3.53 -1.90 8.49
N ASN A 58 4.51 -1.60 7.66
CA ASN A 58 5.88 -1.37 8.07
C ASN A 58 6.39 -0.02 7.55
N PHE A 59 7.21 0.63 8.37
CA PHE A 59 7.97 1.80 7.93
C PHE A 59 9.23 1.33 7.19
N ARG A 60 9.48 1.92 6.03
CA ARG A 60 10.67 1.64 5.22
C ARG A 60 11.41 2.91 4.86
N LEU A 61 12.72 2.89 5.08
CA LEU A 61 13.61 3.96 4.67
C LEU A 61 14.46 3.51 3.46
N LYS A 62 14.27 4.14 2.32
CA LYS A 62 15.07 3.91 1.11
C LYS A 62 16.33 4.77 1.14
N LEU A 63 17.40 4.27 1.83
CA LEU A 63 18.66 4.99 2.02
C LEU A 63 19.24 5.52 0.70
N GLY A 64 19.17 4.76 -0.39
CA GLY A 64 19.64 5.20 -1.71
C GLY A 64 18.96 6.48 -2.19
N LYS A 65 17.61 6.55 -2.12
CA LYS A 65 16.86 7.76 -2.47
C LYS A 65 17.21 8.93 -1.54
N LEU A 66 17.37 8.67 -0.24
CA LEU A 66 17.72 9.70 0.75
C LEU A 66 19.08 10.32 0.44
N VAL A 67 20.11 9.49 0.24
CA VAL A 67 21.46 9.96 -0.08
C VAL A 67 21.50 10.73 -1.39
N CYS A 68 20.89 10.19 -2.46
CA CYS A 68 20.80 10.89 -3.74
C CYS A 68 20.05 12.21 -3.61
N GLY A 69 18.97 12.25 -2.86
CA GLY A 69 18.20 13.46 -2.60
C GLY A 69 19.02 14.54 -1.86
N ILE A 70 19.78 14.15 -0.82
CA ILE A 70 20.66 15.06 -0.09
C ILE A 70 21.77 15.60 -1.00
N LEU A 71 22.42 14.74 -1.79
CA LEU A 71 23.47 15.17 -2.73
C LEU A 71 22.90 16.13 -3.81
N ALA A 72 21.73 15.80 -4.37
CA ALA A 72 21.06 16.67 -5.33
C ALA A 72 20.67 18.01 -4.68
N PHE A 73 20.23 18.01 -3.43
CA PHE A 73 19.90 19.23 -2.69
C PHE A 73 21.11 20.14 -2.54
N LEU A 74 22.25 19.60 -2.09
CA LEU A 74 23.49 20.36 -1.95
C LEU A 74 23.98 20.90 -3.30
N PHE A 75 23.91 20.08 -4.35
CA PHE A 75 24.29 20.49 -5.71
C PHE A 75 23.38 21.60 -6.24
N GLY A 76 22.06 21.45 -6.12
CA GLY A 76 21.10 22.46 -6.54
C GLY A 76 21.29 23.79 -5.81
N PHE A 77 21.57 23.72 -4.50
CA PHE A 77 21.87 24.91 -3.70
C PHE A 77 23.16 25.61 -4.16
N GLY A 78 24.20 24.85 -4.51
CA GLY A 78 25.46 25.39 -5.02
C GLY A 78 25.32 26.15 -6.35
N LEU A 79 24.32 25.82 -7.16
CA LEU A 79 24.07 26.49 -8.44
C LEU A 79 23.56 27.93 -8.29
N PHE A 80 22.94 28.29 -7.16
CA PHE A 80 22.43 29.66 -6.96
C PHE A 80 23.52 30.73 -6.94
N GLY A 81 24.75 30.36 -6.61
CA GLY A 81 25.88 31.28 -6.63
C GLY A 81 26.46 31.56 -8.02
N GLN A 82 25.97 30.90 -9.08
CA GLN A 82 26.51 31.01 -10.42
C GLN A 82 25.61 31.85 -11.36
N PRO A 83 26.17 32.60 -12.28
CA PRO A 83 25.39 33.31 -13.28
C PRO A 83 24.54 32.36 -14.12
N GLY A 84 23.21 32.57 -14.15
CA GLY A 84 22.26 31.67 -14.84
C GLY A 84 21.92 30.38 -14.09
N GLY A 85 22.48 30.14 -12.93
CA GLY A 85 22.24 28.91 -12.13
C GLY A 85 20.90 28.89 -11.37
N PHE A 86 20.19 30.02 -11.29
CA PHE A 86 18.94 30.10 -10.50
C PHE A 86 17.85 29.13 -10.95
N LEU A 87 17.48 29.14 -12.23
CA LEU A 87 16.42 28.26 -12.75
C LEU A 87 16.78 26.76 -12.64
N PRO A 88 17.96 26.31 -13.15
CA PRO A 88 18.33 24.90 -12.99
C PRO A 88 18.50 24.50 -11.53
N GLY A 89 19.06 25.36 -10.68
CA GLY A 89 19.17 25.12 -9.25
C GLY A 89 17.81 24.90 -8.57
N LEU A 90 16.81 25.75 -8.90
CA LEU A 90 15.46 25.63 -8.36
C LEU A 90 14.80 24.31 -8.78
N ILE A 91 14.91 23.91 -10.05
CA ILE A 91 14.36 22.64 -10.55
C ILE A 91 15.00 21.46 -9.79
N ILE A 92 16.34 21.47 -9.65
CA ILE A 92 17.04 20.40 -8.93
C ILE A 92 16.63 20.36 -7.48
N LEU A 93 16.44 21.49 -6.80
CA LEU A 93 15.97 21.53 -5.42
C LEU A 93 14.58 20.93 -5.25
N ILE A 94 13.64 21.24 -6.16
CA ILE A 94 12.30 20.66 -6.12
C ILE A 94 12.38 19.13 -6.26
N LEU A 95 13.17 18.62 -7.20
CA LEU A 95 13.37 17.19 -7.40
C LEU A 95 14.07 16.54 -6.20
N ALA A 96 15.06 17.21 -5.63
CA ALA A 96 15.78 16.74 -4.45
C ALA A 96 14.87 16.60 -3.22
N VAL A 97 14.03 17.61 -2.95
CA VAL A 97 13.05 17.56 -1.86
C VAL A 97 12.08 16.40 -2.09
N ASN A 98 11.58 16.22 -3.32
CA ASN A 98 10.72 15.09 -3.62
C ASN A 98 11.42 13.73 -3.35
N TRP A 99 12.67 13.55 -3.77
CA TRP A 99 13.44 12.32 -3.52
C TRP A 99 13.69 12.08 -2.02
N ILE A 100 13.93 13.12 -1.25
CA ILE A 100 14.08 13.04 0.21
C ILE A 100 12.76 12.57 0.83
N LEU A 101 11.64 13.14 0.45
CA LEU A 101 10.32 12.77 0.96
C LEU A 101 9.92 11.35 0.53
N ASP A 102 10.18 10.96 -0.73
CA ASP A 102 9.94 9.62 -1.25
C ASP A 102 10.89 8.55 -0.68
N ALA A 103 11.92 8.95 0.08
CA ALA A 103 12.76 8.01 0.80
C ALA A 103 12.05 7.41 2.02
N PHE A 104 11.06 8.10 2.56
CA PHE A 104 10.27 7.67 3.70
C PHE A 104 8.94 7.10 3.21
N GLU A 105 8.82 5.78 3.21
CA GLU A 105 7.63 5.07 2.73
C GLU A 105 7.00 4.24 3.84
N ILE A 106 5.71 4.02 3.71
CA ILE A 106 4.95 3.08 4.52
C ILE A 106 4.54 1.93 3.60
N ASP A 107 5.03 0.74 3.88
CA ASP A 107 4.70 -0.46 3.10
C ASP A 107 3.55 -1.22 3.77
N LEU A 108 2.44 -1.39 3.08
CA LEU A 108 1.42 -2.37 3.43
C LEU A 108 1.78 -3.68 2.72
N THR A 109 2.19 -4.68 3.49
CA THR A 109 2.61 -5.98 2.97
C THR A 109 1.52 -7.01 3.25
N LEU A 110 1.04 -7.67 2.20
CA LEU A 110 0.15 -8.83 2.28
C LEU A 110 0.93 -10.07 1.89
N ILE A 111 0.80 -11.12 2.69
CA ILE A 111 1.34 -12.43 2.40
C ILE A 111 0.17 -13.38 2.17
N THR A 112 0.17 -14.02 1.02
CA THR A 112 -0.85 -15.04 0.70
C THR A 112 -0.45 -16.41 1.24
N THR A 113 -1.42 -17.31 1.36
CA THR A 113 -1.18 -18.70 1.78
C THR A 113 -0.29 -19.48 0.82
N SER A 114 -0.20 -19.05 -0.44
CA SER A 114 0.75 -19.60 -1.43
C SER A 114 2.18 -19.06 -1.28
N GLY A 115 2.41 -18.12 -0.33
CA GLY A 115 3.71 -17.47 -0.14
C GLY A 115 3.95 -16.27 -1.06
N ALA A 116 3.01 -15.90 -1.92
CA ALA A 116 3.14 -14.68 -2.72
C ALA A 116 3.02 -13.44 -1.82
N VAL A 117 3.88 -12.46 -2.08
CA VAL A 117 3.95 -11.20 -1.31
C VAL A 117 3.51 -10.05 -2.20
N LYS A 118 2.41 -9.39 -1.81
CA LYS A 118 1.98 -8.12 -2.43
C LYS A 118 2.39 -6.98 -1.50
N ARG A 119 3.11 -6.00 -2.04
CA ARG A 119 3.49 -4.78 -1.33
C ARG A 119 2.84 -3.59 -1.99
N ILE A 120 2.37 -2.68 -1.17
CA ILE A 120 1.74 -1.43 -1.58
C ILE A 120 2.43 -0.31 -0.84
N ASP A 121 3.05 0.59 -1.60
CA ASP A 121 3.80 1.70 -1.05
C ASP A 121 2.86 2.89 -0.84
N PHE A 122 2.82 3.39 0.38
CA PHE A 122 2.09 4.60 0.76
C PHE A 122 3.08 5.72 1.01
N PHE A 123 2.70 6.92 0.61
CA PHE A 123 3.46 8.10 0.98
C PHE A 123 3.40 8.33 2.50
N ILE A 124 4.48 8.85 3.08
CA ILE A 124 4.64 8.99 4.54
C ILE A 124 3.46 9.71 5.22
N PHE A 125 2.88 10.71 4.56
CA PHE A 125 1.73 11.46 5.08
C PHE A 125 0.41 10.68 5.04
N ASP A 126 0.36 9.57 4.31
CA ASP A 126 -0.80 8.66 4.22
C ASP A 126 -0.68 7.46 5.18
N LYS A 127 0.19 7.54 6.21
CA LYS A 127 0.38 6.49 7.22
C LYS A 127 -0.94 6.02 7.84
N GLU A 128 -1.81 6.94 8.21
CA GLU A 128 -3.11 6.61 8.81
C GLU A 128 -3.98 5.79 7.86
N LYS A 129 -3.92 6.07 6.56
CA LYS A 129 -4.66 5.31 5.54
C LYS A 129 -4.12 3.89 5.38
N ALA A 130 -2.80 3.69 5.49
CA ALA A 130 -2.18 2.37 5.49
C ALA A 130 -2.65 1.54 6.69
N VAL A 131 -2.65 2.14 7.88
CA VAL A 131 -3.14 1.49 9.12
C VAL A 131 -4.64 1.18 9.03
N LEU A 132 -5.45 2.09 8.48
CA LEU A 132 -6.87 1.85 8.27
C LEU A 132 -7.11 0.69 7.28
N ALA A 133 -6.34 0.61 6.20
CA ALA A 133 -6.43 -0.49 5.25
C ALA A 133 -6.05 -1.83 5.92
N GLU A 134 -4.99 -1.86 6.71
CA GLU A 134 -4.58 -3.02 7.50
C GLU A 134 -5.71 -3.48 8.44
N GLN A 135 -6.28 -2.57 9.22
CA GLN A 135 -7.37 -2.88 10.15
C GLN A 135 -8.61 -3.43 9.43
N GLN A 136 -8.97 -2.86 8.27
CA GLN A 136 -10.09 -3.36 7.48
C GLN A 136 -9.85 -4.78 6.98
N ILE A 137 -8.64 -5.08 6.49
CA ILE A 137 -8.27 -6.41 6.02
C ILE A 137 -8.26 -7.40 7.18
N HIS A 138 -7.71 -7.02 8.35
CA HIS A 138 -7.73 -7.85 9.55
C HIS A 138 -9.16 -8.17 10.01
N ALA A 139 -10.05 -7.17 9.98
CA ALA A 139 -11.46 -7.39 10.32
C ALA A 139 -12.14 -8.40 9.37
N MET A 140 -11.84 -8.33 8.06
CA MET A 140 -12.37 -9.29 7.08
C MET A 140 -11.85 -10.71 7.34
N ILE A 141 -10.55 -10.87 7.65
CA ILE A 141 -9.95 -12.17 7.98
C ILE A 141 -10.60 -12.74 9.25
N SER A 142 -10.72 -11.92 10.30
CA SER A 142 -11.32 -12.32 11.59
C SER A 142 -12.79 -12.74 11.44
N ASN A 143 -13.59 -11.94 10.76
CA ASN A 143 -15.01 -12.26 10.53
C ASN A 143 -15.17 -13.58 9.80
N ARG A 144 -14.32 -13.84 8.82
CA ARG A 144 -14.37 -15.08 8.08
C ARG A 144 -13.96 -16.30 8.89
N MET A 145 -12.91 -16.19 9.72
CA MET A 145 -12.53 -17.26 10.65
C MET A 145 -13.67 -17.61 11.61
N SER A 146 -14.37 -16.60 12.10
CA SER A 146 -15.55 -16.76 12.95
C SER A 146 -16.67 -17.53 12.21
N ASP A 147 -16.99 -17.16 10.98
CA ASP A 147 -18.02 -17.84 10.19
C ASP A 147 -17.68 -19.31 9.90
N THR A 148 -16.41 -19.61 9.61
CA THR A 148 -15.94 -20.97 9.37
C THR A 148 -16.06 -21.83 10.62
N ASN A 149 -15.66 -21.31 11.78
CA ASN A 149 -15.76 -22.01 13.07
C ASN A 149 -17.21 -22.31 13.46
N VAL A 150 -18.12 -21.35 13.24
CA VAL A 150 -19.55 -21.54 13.52
C VAL A 150 -20.12 -22.64 12.63
N ARG A 151 -19.80 -22.66 11.35
CA ARG A 151 -20.26 -23.70 10.41
C ARG A 151 -19.75 -25.10 10.83
N GLU A 152 -18.45 -25.23 11.11
CA GLU A 152 -17.90 -26.51 11.57
C GLU A 152 -18.53 -27.00 12.87
N GLN A 153 -18.81 -26.11 13.81
CA GLN A 153 -19.51 -26.47 15.03
C GLN A 153 -20.95 -26.91 14.75
N THR A 154 -21.67 -26.23 13.88
CA THR A 154 -23.03 -26.57 13.49
C THR A 154 -23.09 -27.93 12.79
N ASP A 155 -22.14 -28.22 11.89
CA ASP A 155 -22.05 -29.49 11.19
C ASP A 155 -21.75 -30.63 12.15
N ARG A 156 -20.82 -30.44 13.13
CA ARG A 156 -20.52 -31.42 14.15
C ARG A 156 -21.73 -31.73 15.08
N VAL A 157 -22.49 -30.69 15.42
CA VAL A 157 -23.71 -30.85 16.23
C VAL A 157 -24.79 -31.57 15.40
N GLY A 158 -24.96 -31.22 14.14
CA GLY A 158 -25.88 -31.91 13.22
C GLY A 158 -25.54 -33.40 13.05
N ASP A 159 -24.27 -33.73 12.86
CA ASP A 159 -23.79 -35.12 12.77
C ASP A 159 -23.98 -35.88 14.08
N ALA A 160 -23.76 -35.22 15.21
CA ALA A 160 -23.98 -35.86 16.54
C ALA A 160 -25.45 -36.18 16.81
N ILE A 161 -26.35 -35.29 16.36
CA ILE A 161 -27.81 -35.51 16.46
C ILE A 161 -28.23 -36.68 15.55
N ASN A 162 -27.79 -36.69 14.30
CA ASN A 162 -28.10 -37.74 13.34
C ASN A 162 -27.59 -39.13 13.79
N ARG A 163 -26.40 -39.19 14.42
CA ARG A 163 -25.84 -40.44 14.96
C ARG A 163 -26.60 -40.97 16.18
N LYS A 164 -27.26 -40.11 16.94
CA LYS A 164 -28.04 -40.51 18.13
C LYS A 164 -29.47 -40.91 17.80
N GLY A 165 -29.90 -40.78 16.54
CA GLY A 165 -31.22 -41.26 16.10
C GLY A 165 -32.40 -40.48 16.73
N LEU A 166 -32.19 -39.19 17.02
CA LEU A 166 -33.25 -38.27 17.46
C LEU A 166 -33.83 -37.54 16.28
#